data_e27f9fcbb619df7b763b1a0d0a22ee93
#
_entry.id   e27f9fcbb619df7b763b1a0d0a22ee93
#
_cell.length_a   1.000
_cell.length_b   1.000
_cell.length_c   1.000
_cell.angle_alpha   90.00
_cell.angle_beta   90.00
_cell.angle_gamma   90.00
#
_symmetry.space_group_name_H-M   'P 1'
#
loop_
_entity.id
_entity.type
_entity.pdbx_description
1 polymer ?
#
loop_
_entity_poly.entity_id
_entity_poly.type
_entity_poly.pdbx_seq_one_letter_code
_entity_poly.pdbx_strand_id
1 'polypeptide(L)'
;DSLMNITLLYWAGQITGDPRFQQIAVNHADTVASYLVREDGSCGHIACINPDTGELEHILGGQGYSETSSWSRGQSWILYGFALSYRHTKNKKYLDIAKKTSHYFISNIALTGYIPLCDFRQPASAAYTDTSAGLCAACGLLEIAEHVDECEKNLYRTYAELILKHTAETCCDWNPDTDGIVQNCKVAFHNDRREQTDLIYADYFLTEAVLRLLGKDFLIW
;
A
#
# COMPACT_ATOMS: atom_id res chain seq x y z
N ASP A 1 2.64 -7.18 -1.97
CA ASP A 1 3.40 -6.66 -3.14
C ASP A 1 2.76 -7.05 -4.47
N SER A 2 2.15 -8.22 -4.55
CA SER A 2 1.69 -8.79 -5.83
C SER A 2 0.71 -7.90 -6.59
N LEU A 3 -0.18 -7.19 -5.89
CA LEU A 3 -1.13 -6.25 -6.54
C LEU A 3 -0.43 -5.07 -7.23
N MET A 4 0.72 -4.63 -6.72
CA MET A 4 1.52 -3.61 -7.39
C MET A 4 2.18 -4.19 -8.66
N ASN A 5 2.61 -5.45 -8.61
CA ASN A 5 3.29 -6.10 -9.73
C ASN A 5 2.35 -6.42 -10.90
N ILE A 6 1.06 -6.71 -10.64
CA ILE A 6 0.11 -7.02 -11.73
C ILE A 6 -0.24 -5.83 -12.61
N THR A 7 0.12 -4.61 -12.22
CA THR A 7 -0.05 -3.43 -13.07
C THR A 7 0.71 -3.56 -14.38
N LEU A 8 1.88 -4.21 -14.35
CA LEU A 8 2.63 -4.55 -15.55
C LEU A 8 1.83 -5.45 -16.51
N LEU A 9 0.99 -6.36 -15.98
CA LEU A 9 0.14 -7.22 -16.80
C LEU A 9 -1.01 -6.42 -17.45
N TYR A 10 -1.62 -5.48 -16.73
CA TYR A 10 -2.61 -4.59 -17.33
C TYR A 10 -2.01 -3.79 -18.47
N TRP A 11 -0.82 -3.18 -18.25
CA TRP A 11 -0.09 -2.45 -19.28
C TRP A 11 0.27 -3.34 -20.48
N ALA A 12 0.81 -4.54 -20.23
CA ALA A 12 1.15 -5.48 -21.30
C ALA A 12 -0.07 -5.88 -22.14
N GLY A 13 -1.23 -6.12 -21.49
CA GLY A 13 -2.47 -6.40 -22.19
C GLY A 13 -2.92 -5.25 -23.11
N GLN A 14 -2.76 -4.02 -22.66
CA GLN A 14 -3.09 -2.83 -23.45
C GLN A 14 -2.15 -2.67 -24.66
N ILE A 15 -0.85 -2.84 -24.47
CA ILE A 15 0.15 -2.64 -25.54
C ILE A 15 0.14 -3.78 -26.55
N THR A 16 -0.02 -5.01 -26.11
CA THR A 16 0.02 -6.19 -27.01
C THR A 16 -1.32 -6.54 -27.62
N GLY A 17 -2.43 -6.10 -27.01
CA GLY A 17 -3.78 -6.54 -27.35
C GLY A 17 -4.08 -7.99 -26.94
N ASP A 18 -3.20 -8.63 -26.17
CA ASP A 18 -3.39 -10.01 -25.70
C ASP A 18 -4.22 -10.03 -24.40
N PRO A 19 -5.47 -10.53 -24.42
CA PRO A 19 -6.36 -10.49 -23.27
C PRO A 19 -5.91 -11.39 -22.12
N ARG A 20 -4.98 -12.32 -22.34
CA ARG A 20 -4.47 -13.24 -21.32
C ARG A 20 -3.79 -12.48 -20.20
N PHE A 21 -3.03 -11.43 -20.50
CA PHE A 21 -2.36 -10.62 -19.48
C PHE A 21 -3.37 -9.97 -18.53
N GLN A 22 -4.40 -9.34 -19.08
CA GLN A 22 -5.46 -8.72 -18.27
C GLN A 22 -6.23 -9.77 -17.46
N GLN A 23 -6.52 -10.93 -18.03
CA GLN A 23 -7.25 -12.01 -17.35
C GLN A 23 -6.44 -12.54 -16.13
N ILE A 24 -5.13 -12.72 -16.30
CA ILE A 24 -4.25 -13.14 -15.21
C ILE A 24 -4.25 -12.09 -14.08
N ALA A 25 -4.14 -10.80 -14.42
CA ALA A 25 -4.15 -9.72 -13.44
C ALA A 25 -5.48 -9.67 -12.68
N VAL A 26 -6.62 -9.78 -13.37
CA VAL A 26 -7.95 -9.80 -12.75
C VAL A 26 -8.12 -11.02 -11.83
N ASN A 27 -7.76 -12.22 -12.29
CA ASN A 27 -7.85 -13.43 -11.46
C ASN A 27 -7.00 -13.30 -10.20
N HIS A 28 -5.79 -12.74 -10.32
CA HIS A 28 -4.93 -12.50 -9.17
C HIS A 28 -5.54 -11.49 -8.19
N ALA A 29 -6.06 -10.36 -8.70
CA ALA A 29 -6.71 -9.35 -7.86
C ALA A 29 -7.93 -9.94 -7.13
N ASP A 30 -8.74 -10.75 -7.79
CA ASP A 30 -9.89 -11.43 -7.18
C ASP A 30 -9.47 -12.43 -6.09
N THR A 31 -8.38 -13.16 -6.29
CA THR A 31 -7.80 -14.06 -5.30
C THR A 31 -7.33 -13.29 -4.05
N VAL A 32 -6.60 -12.18 -4.24
CA VAL A 32 -6.18 -11.30 -3.13
C VAL A 32 -7.40 -10.73 -2.39
N ALA A 33 -8.42 -10.27 -3.11
CA ALA A 33 -9.65 -9.76 -2.51
C ALA A 33 -10.34 -10.81 -1.62
N SER A 34 -10.35 -12.07 -2.07
CA SER A 34 -11.06 -13.15 -1.38
C SER A 34 -10.31 -13.67 -0.14
N TYR A 35 -8.98 -13.71 -0.19
CA TYR A 35 -8.20 -14.39 0.86
C TYR A 35 -7.45 -13.45 1.79
N LEU A 36 -7.05 -12.26 1.34
CA LEU A 36 -6.23 -11.35 2.14
C LEU A 36 -6.98 -10.16 2.72
N VAL A 37 -8.11 -9.75 2.15
CA VAL A 37 -8.89 -8.61 2.67
C VAL A 37 -9.94 -9.09 3.66
N ARG A 38 -9.84 -8.62 4.91
CA ARG A 38 -10.76 -8.98 5.99
C ARG A 38 -11.99 -8.07 6.03
N GLU A 39 -13.00 -8.47 6.79
CA GLU A 39 -14.24 -7.70 6.92
C GLU A 39 -14.05 -6.31 7.52
N ASP A 40 -13.11 -6.14 8.44
CA ASP A 40 -12.77 -4.86 9.06
C ASP A 40 -11.89 -3.95 8.19
N GLY A 41 -11.53 -4.38 6.99
CA GLY A 41 -10.64 -3.65 6.07
C GLY A 41 -9.15 -3.88 6.31
N SER A 42 -8.77 -4.62 7.36
CA SER A 42 -7.39 -5.05 7.55
C SER A 42 -7.00 -6.13 6.53
N CYS A 43 -5.70 -6.32 6.34
CA CYS A 43 -5.20 -7.28 5.36
C CYS A 43 -4.26 -8.31 6.00
N GLY A 44 -4.38 -9.57 5.55
CA GLY A 44 -3.37 -10.60 5.74
C GLY A 44 -2.17 -10.35 4.83
N HIS A 45 -1.07 -11.10 5.04
CA HIS A 45 0.13 -10.89 4.25
C HIS A 45 0.33 -11.94 3.16
N ILE A 46 0.48 -13.21 3.53
CA ILE A 46 0.77 -14.29 2.56
C ILE A 46 -0.34 -15.33 2.62
N ALA A 47 -1.05 -15.54 1.52
CA ALA A 47 -1.99 -16.63 1.36
C ALA A 47 -1.29 -17.85 0.76
N CYS A 48 -1.28 -18.95 1.50
CA CYS A 48 -0.83 -20.23 1.00
C CYS A 48 -2.02 -20.97 0.39
N ILE A 49 -1.97 -21.20 -0.91
CA ILE A 49 -3.07 -21.77 -1.68
C ILE A 49 -2.63 -23.15 -2.17
N ASN A 50 -3.48 -24.15 -1.99
CA ASN A 50 -3.27 -25.48 -2.53
C ASN A 50 -3.27 -25.43 -4.06
N PRO A 51 -2.19 -25.84 -4.74
CA PRO A 51 -2.08 -25.71 -6.19
C PRO A 51 -3.03 -26.64 -6.97
N ASP A 52 -3.48 -27.73 -6.34
CA ASP A 52 -4.34 -28.72 -6.99
C ASP A 52 -5.83 -28.37 -6.85
N THR A 53 -6.23 -27.78 -5.71
CA THR A 53 -7.62 -27.45 -5.43
C THR A 53 -7.95 -25.98 -5.60
N GLY A 54 -6.95 -25.07 -5.51
CA GLY A 54 -7.14 -23.63 -5.49
C GLY A 54 -7.68 -23.09 -4.15
N GLU A 55 -7.78 -23.91 -3.13
CA GLU A 55 -8.30 -23.53 -1.82
C GLU A 55 -7.22 -22.92 -0.93
N LEU A 56 -7.62 -21.97 -0.07
CA LEU A 56 -6.73 -21.41 0.94
C LEU A 56 -6.43 -22.45 2.02
N GLU A 57 -5.16 -22.75 2.23
CA GLU A 57 -4.71 -23.62 3.32
C GLU A 57 -4.48 -22.85 4.61
N HIS A 58 -3.74 -21.76 4.54
CA HIS A 58 -3.44 -20.90 5.69
C HIS A 58 -2.91 -19.53 5.25
N ILE A 59 -2.87 -18.60 6.22
CA ILE A 59 -2.25 -17.28 6.08
C ILE A 59 -0.96 -17.23 6.91
N LEU A 60 0.13 -16.72 6.34
CA LEU A 60 1.38 -16.46 7.06
C LEU A 60 1.53 -14.97 7.39
N GLY A 61 2.11 -14.67 8.54
CA GLY A 61 2.42 -13.31 8.97
C GLY A 61 3.48 -12.63 8.12
N GLY A 62 4.42 -13.41 7.59
CA GLY A 62 5.47 -12.89 6.70
C GLY A 62 6.31 -11.80 7.34
N GLN A 63 6.27 -10.59 6.78
CA GLN A 63 6.97 -9.42 7.30
C GLN A 63 6.22 -8.71 8.44
N GLY A 64 4.98 -9.07 8.71
CA GLY A 64 4.17 -8.55 9.81
C GLY A 64 4.50 -9.16 11.16
N TYR A 65 3.79 -8.73 12.19
CA TYR A 65 3.93 -9.20 13.55
C TYR A 65 3.45 -10.65 13.74
N SER A 66 2.31 -11.00 13.14
CA SER A 66 1.72 -12.34 13.24
C SER A 66 0.79 -12.65 12.06
N GLU A 67 0.31 -13.88 11.97
CA GLU A 67 -0.64 -14.34 10.95
C GLU A 67 -1.96 -13.58 10.98
N THR A 68 -2.38 -13.13 12.16
CA THR A 68 -3.63 -12.39 12.37
C THR A 68 -3.45 -10.89 12.41
N SER A 69 -2.21 -10.40 12.33
CA SER A 69 -1.90 -8.97 12.36
C SER A 69 -2.10 -8.28 11.01
N SER A 70 -1.75 -7.03 10.91
CA SER A 70 -1.87 -6.23 9.69
C SER A 70 -0.60 -5.41 9.47
N TRP A 71 0.34 -5.97 8.74
CA TRP A 71 1.56 -5.31 8.32
C TRP A 71 1.24 -4.06 7.49
N SER A 72 1.70 -2.89 7.94
CA SER A 72 1.25 -1.61 7.39
C SER A 72 1.61 -1.42 5.92
N ARG A 73 2.81 -1.87 5.50
CA ARG A 73 3.21 -1.80 4.09
C ARG A 73 2.42 -2.78 3.22
N GLY A 74 2.10 -3.98 3.73
CA GLY A 74 1.17 -4.90 3.07
C GLY A 74 -0.21 -4.28 2.88
N GLN A 75 -0.70 -3.58 3.90
CA GLN A 75 -1.96 -2.82 3.83
C GLN A 75 -1.89 -1.72 2.76
N SER A 76 -0.77 -0.99 2.67
CA SER A 76 -0.59 0.07 1.65
C SER A 76 -0.50 -0.49 0.23
N TRP A 77 0.18 -1.63 0.04
CA TRP A 77 0.20 -2.32 -1.26
C TRP A 77 -1.19 -2.72 -1.74
N ILE A 78 -2.03 -3.18 -0.82
CA ILE A 78 -3.40 -3.61 -1.13
C ILE A 78 -4.28 -2.41 -1.48
N LEU A 79 -4.29 -1.36 -0.68
CA LEU A 79 -5.13 -0.19 -0.99
C LEU A 79 -4.73 0.46 -2.32
N TYR A 80 -3.43 0.63 -2.58
CA TYR A 80 -2.95 1.24 -3.81
C TYR A 80 -3.16 0.31 -5.02
N GLY A 81 -2.79 -0.96 -4.88
CA GLY A 81 -2.95 -1.93 -5.97
C GLY A 81 -4.41 -2.15 -6.39
N PHE A 82 -5.38 -2.10 -5.48
CA PHE A 82 -6.79 -2.13 -5.85
C PHE A 82 -7.26 -0.83 -6.49
N ALA A 83 -6.75 0.34 -6.09
CA ALA A 83 -7.03 1.59 -6.78
C ALA A 83 -6.53 1.56 -8.23
N LEU A 84 -5.31 1.05 -8.45
CA LEU A 84 -4.74 0.84 -9.78
C LEU A 84 -5.51 -0.22 -10.59
N SER A 85 -5.91 -1.33 -9.96
CA SER A 85 -6.76 -2.33 -10.61
C SER A 85 -8.10 -1.73 -11.06
N TYR A 86 -8.69 -0.83 -10.26
CA TYR A 86 -9.86 -0.06 -10.70
C TYR A 86 -9.53 0.88 -11.88
N ARG A 87 -8.40 1.57 -11.86
CA ARG A 87 -7.96 2.44 -12.98
C ARG A 87 -7.98 1.69 -14.30
N HIS A 88 -7.43 0.47 -14.32
CA HIS A 88 -7.29 -0.34 -15.52
C HIS A 88 -8.58 -1.06 -15.94
N THR A 89 -9.40 -1.51 -14.98
CA THR A 89 -10.56 -2.37 -15.28
C THR A 89 -11.92 -1.66 -15.21
N LYS A 90 -11.98 -0.53 -14.49
CA LYS A 90 -13.22 0.17 -14.11
C LYS A 90 -14.22 -0.71 -13.33
N ASN A 91 -13.74 -1.82 -12.76
CA ASN A 91 -14.56 -2.67 -11.90
C ASN A 91 -14.74 -2.04 -10.51
N LYS A 92 -15.94 -1.59 -10.21
CA LYS A 92 -16.27 -0.91 -8.95
C LYS A 92 -15.91 -1.71 -7.70
N LYS A 93 -15.96 -3.06 -7.76
CA LYS A 93 -15.51 -3.92 -6.66
C LYS A 93 -14.11 -3.54 -6.16
N TYR A 94 -13.19 -3.24 -7.06
CA TYR A 94 -11.81 -2.88 -6.69
C TYR A 94 -11.73 -1.50 -6.04
N LEU A 95 -12.50 -0.53 -6.51
CA LEU A 95 -12.59 0.78 -5.85
C LEU A 95 -13.18 0.66 -4.44
N ASP A 96 -14.23 -0.13 -4.26
CA ASP A 96 -14.86 -0.35 -2.96
C ASP A 96 -13.88 -1.02 -1.97
N ILE A 97 -13.07 -1.98 -2.44
CA ILE A 97 -12.02 -2.61 -1.64
C ILE A 97 -10.92 -1.61 -1.30
N ALA A 98 -10.45 -0.81 -2.27
CA ALA A 98 -9.45 0.23 -2.05
C ALA A 98 -9.92 1.24 -0.99
N LYS A 99 -11.16 1.69 -1.06
CA LYS A 99 -11.79 2.56 -0.06
C LYS A 99 -11.85 1.90 1.32
N LYS A 100 -12.34 0.66 1.40
CA LYS A 100 -12.44 -0.09 2.65
C LYS A 100 -11.09 -0.25 3.34
N THR A 101 -10.07 -0.66 2.59
CA THR A 101 -8.72 -0.89 3.11
C THR A 101 -8.00 0.42 3.46
N SER A 102 -8.30 1.51 2.74
CA SER A 102 -7.79 2.84 3.07
C SER A 102 -8.42 3.41 4.35
N HIS A 103 -9.70 3.18 4.62
CA HIS A 103 -10.34 3.60 5.87
C HIS A 103 -9.70 2.91 7.09
N TYR A 104 -9.37 1.61 6.98
CA TYR A 104 -8.63 0.93 8.02
C TYR A 104 -7.24 1.56 8.22
N PHE A 105 -6.50 1.85 7.14
CA PHE A 105 -5.20 2.51 7.20
C PHE A 105 -5.27 3.88 7.86
N ILE A 106 -6.17 4.75 7.39
CA ILE A 106 -6.40 6.11 7.89
C ILE A 106 -6.72 6.09 9.40
N SER A 107 -7.61 5.20 9.84
CA SER A 107 -8.02 5.10 11.24
C SER A 107 -6.85 4.76 12.16
N ASN A 108 -5.91 3.94 11.69
CA ASN A 108 -4.74 3.56 12.48
C ASN A 108 -3.68 4.67 12.53
N ILE A 109 -3.37 5.33 11.40
CA ILE A 109 -2.36 6.39 11.38
C ILE A 109 -2.79 7.67 12.10
N ALA A 110 -4.09 7.93 12.20
CA ALA A 110 -4.62 9.06 12.97
C ALA A 110 -4.24 8.97 14.46
N LEU A 111 -3.95 7.78 14.97
CA LEU A 111 -3.52 7.53 16.35
C LEU A 111 -1.99 7.64 16.56
N THR A 112 -1.21 7.71 15.47
CA THR A 112 0.26 7.64 15.49
C THR A 112 0.92 8.85 14.85
N GLY A 113 0.23 9.99 14.79
CA GLY A 113 0.77 11.22 14.20
C GLY A 113 1.03 11.11 12.70
N TYR A 114 0.23 10.31 12.00
CA TYR A 114 0.27 10.07 10.55
C TYR A 114 1.51 9.32 10.04
N ILE A 115 2.36 8.81 10.94
CA ILE A 115 3.43 7.87 10.61
C ILE A 115 2.96 6.48 11.01
N PRO A 116 2.82 5.53 10.07
CA PRO A 116 2.29 4.21 10.40
C PRO A 116 3.26 3.42 11.27
N LEU A 117 2.72 2.63 12.18
CA LEU A 117 3.47 1.57 12.84
C LEU A 117 3.89 0.53 11.79
N CYS A 118 4.94 -0.25 12.07
CA CYS A 118 5.36 -1.34 11.19
C CYS A 118 4.23 -2.37 10.99
N ASP A 119 3.48 -2.65 12.05
CA ASP A 119 2.26 -3.47 11.99
C ASP A 119 1.19 -2.83 12.88
N PHE A 120 -0.02 -2.67 12.36
CA PHE A 120 -1.11 -2.00 13.07
C PHE A 120 -1.62 -2.76 14.30
N ARG A 121 -1.23 -4.04 14.44
CA ARG A 121 -1.57 -4.88 15.60
C ARG A 121 -0.33 -5.32 16.38
N GLN A 122 0.79 -4.61 16.20
CA GLN A 122 1.99 -4.86 17.00
C GLN A 122 1.75 -4.55 18.49
N PRO A 123 2.50 -5.18 19.42
CA PRO A 123 2.44 -4.85 20.84
C PRO A 123 2.78 -3.37 21.08
N ALA A 124 2.11 -2.76 22.06
CA ALA A 124 2.37 -1.35 22.43
C ALA A 124 3.83 -1.11 22.92
N SER A 125 4.52 -2.16 23.36
CA SER A 125 5.95 -2.10 23.72
C SER A 125 6.88 -2.03 22.50
N ALA A 126 6.40 -2.36 21.30
CA ALA A 126 7.17 -2.26 20.07
C ALA A 126 6.90 -0.90 19.43
N ALA A 127 7.91 -0.04 19.42
CA ALA A 127 7.79 1.33 18.87
C ALA A 127 8.23 1.42 17.39
N TYR A 128 8.12 0.32 16.62
CA TYR A 128 8.57 0.31 15.23
C TYR A 128 7.57 1.02 14.33
N THR A 129 8.07 1.97 13.55
CA THR A 129 7.33 2.65 12.47
C THR A 129 7.80 2.15 11.11
N ASP A 130 7.01 2.42 10.07
CA ASP A 130 7.40 2.17 8.68
C ASP A 130 6.93 3.31 7.78
N THR A 131 7.78 4.30 7.62
CA THR A 131 7.51 5.49 6.81
C THR A 131 7.21 5.14 5.35
N SER A 132 7.83 4.08 4.81
CA SER A 132 7.58 3.62 3.44
C SER A 132 6.14 3.19 3.20
N ALA A 133 5.49 2.61 4.23
CA ALA A 133 4.08 2.25 4.17
C ALA A 133 3.17 3.48 4.06
N GLY A 134 3.51 4.55 4.80
CA GLY A 134 2.78 5.82 4.73
C GLY A 134 2.84 6.45 3.35
N LEU A 135 4.03 6.53 2.77
CA LEU A 135 4.23 7.14 1.45
C LEU A 135 3.57 6.37 0.31
N CYS A 136 3.65 5.03 0.34
CA CYS A 136 2.90 4.20 -0.58
C CYS A 136 1.39 4.40 -0.44
N ALA A 137 0.89 4.44 0.80
CA ALA A 137 -0.52 4.71 1.06
C ALA A 137 -0.93 6.11 0.57
N ALA A 138 -0.08 7.13 0.73
CA ALA A 138 -0.36 8.47 0.22
C ALA A 138 -0.56 8.48 -1.30
N CYS A 139 0.27 7.77 -2.07
CA CYS A 139 0.07 7.58 -3.51
C CYS A 139 -1.27 6.89 -3.82
N GLY A 140 -1.59 5.82 -3.08
CA GLY A 140 -2.86 5.12 -3.23
C GLY A 140 -4.08 5.96 -2.85
N LEU A 141 -4.00 6.79 -1.81
CA LEU A 141 -5.05 7.72 -1.42
C LEU A 141 -5.28 8.79 -2.50
N LEU A 142 -4.21 9.34 -3.07
CA LEU A 142 -4.30 10.27 -4.20
C LEU A 142 -4.94 9.59 -5.43
N GLU A 143 -4.61 8.30 -5.67
CA GLU A 143 -5.23 7.52 -6.74
C GLU A 143 -6.74 7.34 -6.52
N ILE A 144 -7.16 6.98 -5.30
CA ILE A 144 -8.59 6.86 -4.94
C ILE A 144 -9.30 8.20 -5.14
N ALA A 145 -8.66 9.32 -4.75
CA ALA A 145 -9.23 10.67 -4.89
C ALA A 145 -9.57 11.03 -6.35
N GLU A 146 -8.88 10.47 -7.35
CA GLU A 146 -9.18 10.68 -8.77
C GLU A 146 -10.42 9.93 -9.25
N HIS A 147 -10.94 9.00 -8.44
CA HIS A 147 -11.99 8.04 -8.86
C HIS A 147 -13.26 8.10 -8.01
N VAL A 148 -13.31 8.94 -7.02
CA VAL A 148 -14.46 9.12 -6.14
C VAL A 148 -15.17 10.44 -6.40
N ASP A 149 -16.39 10.57 -5.88
CA ASP A 149 -17.16 11.81 -5.97
C ASP A 149 -16.49 12.94 -5.17
N GLU A 150 -16.76 14.19 -5.54
CA GLU A 150 -16.14 15.37 -4.93
C GLU A 150 -16.32 15.44 -3.40
N CYS A 151 -17.42 14.92 -2.88
CA CYS A 151 -17.66 14.87 -1.43
C CYS A 151 -16.70 13.94 -0.68
N GLU A 152 -16.21 12.88 -1.31
CA GLU A 152 -15.25 11.94 -0.72
C GLU A 152 -13.79 12.31 -1.00
N LYS A 153 -13.53 13.01 -2.10
CA LYS A 153 -12.18 13.36 -2.59
C LYS A 153 -11.32 14.03 -1.52
N ASN A 154 -11.91 14.97 -0.78
CA ASN A 154 -11.20 15.71 0.25
C ASN A 154 -10.71 14.81 1.40
N LEU A 155 -11.42 13.73 1.73
CA LEU A 155 -10.97 12.77 2.75
C LEU A 155 -9.61 12.17 2.36
N TYR A 156 -9.54 11.59 1.18
CA TYR A 156 -8.34 10.89 0.72
C TYR A 156 -7.18 11.84 0.50
N ARG A 157 -7.44 12.99 -0.14
CA ARG A 157 -6.42 14.01 -0.39
C ARG A 157 -5.84 14.58 0.90
N THR A 158 -6.69 14.92 1.87
CA THR A 158 -6.24 15.46 3.17
C THR A 158 -5.32 14.48 3.89
N TYR A 159 -5.67 13.20 3.95
CA TYR A 159 -4.81 12.21 4.62
C TYR A 159 -3.51 11.95 3.86
N ALA A 160 -3.50 11.97 2.54
CA ALA A 160 -2.27 11.92 1.77
C ALA A 160 -1.36 13.11 2.07
N GLU A 161 -1.89 14.32 2.11
CA GLU A 161 -1.17 15.55 2.45
C GLU A 161 -0.63 15.53 3.90
N LEU A 162 -1.40 15.02 4.86
CA LEU A 162 -0.96 14.87 6.26
C LEU A 162 0.20 13.87 6.38
N ILE A 163 0.11 12.72 5.73
CA ILE A 163 1.19 11.72 5.69
C ILE A 163 2.47 12.35 5.13
N LEU A 164 2.37 13.01 3.97
CA LEU A 164 3.52 13.65 3.32
C LEU A 164 4.13 14.75 4.19
N LYS A 165 3.30 15.62 4.76
CA LYS A 165 3.76 16.69 5.64
C LYS A 165 4.51 16.16 6.84
N HIS A 166 3.90 15.23 7.61
CA HIS A 166 4.54 14.69 8.80
C HIS A 166 5.79 13.88 8.47
N THR A 167 5.79 13.13 7.37
CA THR A 167 6.99 12.45 6.87
C THR A 167 8.11 13.44 6.57
N ALA A 168 7.83 14.50 5.81
CA ALA A 168 8.81 15.51 5.43
C ALA A 168 9.39 16.27 6.64
N GLU A 169 8.58 16.51 7.68
CA GLU A 169 8.97 17.23 8.88
C GLU A 169 9.73 16.38 9.90
N THR A 170 9.47 15.06 9.96
CA THR A 170 9.97 14.22 11.07
C THR A 170 10.78 13.00 10.65
N CYS A 171 10.69 12.58 9.41
CA CYS A 171 11.29 11.33 8.91
C CYS A 171 12.13 11.53 7.64
N CYS A 172 12.48 12.75 7.26
CA CYS A 172 13.35 13.01 6.11
C CYS A 172 14.67 13.62 6.57
N ASP A 173 15.77 13.08 6.04
CA ASP A 173 17.07 13.75 6.07
C ASP A 173 17.28 14.48 4.74
N TRP A 174 17.35 15.81 4.79
CA TRP A 174 17.53 16.66 3.63
C TRP A 174 18.99 17.01 3.35
N ASN A 175 19.94 16.36 4.06
CA ASN A 175 21.36 16.55 3.82
C ASN A 175 21.74 15.88 2.48
N PRO A 176 22.28 16.62 1.49
CA PRO A 176 22.64 16.07 0.19
C PRO A 176 23.79 15.04 0.23
N ASP A 177 24.51 14.96 1.34
CA ASP A 177 25.61 14.00 1.52
C ASP A 177 25.15 12.66 2.15
N THR A 178 23.85 12.53 2.45
CA THR A 178 23.26 11.30 3.02
C THR A 178 22.60 10.48 1.92
N ASP A 179 22.87 9.17 1.90
CA ASP A 179 22.17 8.23 1.03
C ASP A 179 20.76 7.99 1.55
N GLY A 180 19.73 8.23 0.71
CA GLY A 180 18.32 8.09 1.08
C GLY A 180 17.75 9.28 1.83
N ILE A 181 16.62 9.81 1.36
CA ILE A 181 15.95 10.96 1.97
C ILE A 181 15.04 10.49 3.11
N VAL A 182 14.28 9.41 2.88
CA VAL A 182 13.27 8.93 3.80
C VAL A 182 13.84 7.94 4.79
N GLN A 183 13.76 8.32 6.06
CA GLN A 183 14.24 7.57 7.20
C GLN A 183 13.10 6.79 7.89
N ASN A 184 13.44 5.99 8.90
CA ASN A 184 12.50 5.30 9.78
C ASN A 184 11.59 4.28 9.05
N CYS A 185 12.11 3.60 8.03
CA CYS A 185 11.47 2.46 7.41
C CYS A 185 11.81 1.16 8.15
N LYS A 186 10.92 0.19 8.12
CA LYS A 186 11.13 -1.13 8.73
C LYS A 186 10.93 -2.24 7.69
N VAL A 187 11.96 -3.05 7.45
CA VAL A 187 11.91 -4.14 6.46
C VAL A 187 10.88 -5.19 6.83
N ALA A 188 10.93 -5.68 8.07
CA ALA A 188 10.01 -6.66 8.62
C ALA A 188 9.99 -6.54 10.14
N PHE A 189 8.86 -6.86 10.77
CA PHE A 189 8.70 -6.73 12.23
C PHE A 189 9.77 -7.52 13.01
N HIS A 190 10.01 -8.77 12.64
CA HIS A 190 10.97 -9.68 13.32
C HIS A 190 12.39 -9.61 12.75
N ASN A 191 12.74 -8.55 12.01
CA ASN A 191 14.09 -8.39 11.51
C ASN A 191 14.96 -7.63 12.53
N ASP A 192 15.79 -8.36 13.27
CA ASP A 192 16.64 -7.83 14.33
C ASP A 192 17.94 -7.16 13.82
N ARG A 193 18.25 -7.30 12.52
CA ARG A 193 19.53 -6.79 11.99
C ARG A 193 19.60 -5.27 11.91
N ARG A 194 18.45 -4.60 11.75
CA ARG A 194 18.30 -3.14 11.78
C ARG A 194 16.95 -2.79 12.37
N GLU A 195 16.94 -1.99 13.42
CA GLU A 195 15.70 -1.54 14.04
C GLU A 195 14.90 -0.67 13.06
N GLN A 196 15.56 0.28 12.40
CA GLN A 196 15.02 1.11 11.32
C GLN A 196 16.09 1.31 10.23
N THR A 197 15.68 1.58 9.00
CA THR A 197 16.56 1.71 7.84
C THR A 197 15.92 2.60 6.78
N ASP A 198 16.72 2.95 5.77
CA ASP A 198 16.28 3.63 4.57
C ASP A 198 15.90 2.58 3.53
N LEU A 199 14.86 2.86 2.77
CA LEU A 199 14.38 1.98 1.71
C LEU A 199 14.16 2.81 0.45
N ILE A 200 14.85 2.49 -0.62
CA ILE A 200 14.84 3.26 -1.88
C ILE A 200 13.42 3.49 -2.43
N TYR A 201 12.52 2.56 -2.25
CA TYR A 201 11.14 2.73 -2.70
C TYR A 201 10.34 3.72 -1.83
N ALA A 202 10.80 4.06 -0.62
CA ALA A 202 10.21 5.14 0.16
C ALA A 202 10.50 6.50 -0.51
N ASP A 203 11.73 6.74 -0.98
CA ASP A 203 12.09 7.93 -1.74
C ASP A 203 11.30 8.01 -3.06
N TYR A 204 11.12 6.86 -3.71
CA TYR A 204 10.29 6.76 -4.91
C TYR A 204 8.84 7.22 -4.63
N PHE A 205 8.17 6.68 -3.60
CA PHE A 205 6.79 7.05 -3.28
C PHE A 205 6.65 8.47 -2.75
N LEU A 206 7.67 9.01 -2.04
CA LEU A 206 7.72 10.43 -1.70
C LEU A 206 7.69 11.28 -2.97
N THR A 207 8.55 10.96 -3.93
CA THR A 207 8.66 11.67 -5.21
C THR A 207 7.35 11.57 -6.00
N GLU A 208 6.79 10.38 -6.13
CA GLU A 208 5.53 10.15 -6.85
C GLU A 208 4.39 10.97 -6.23
N ALA A 209 4.22 10.90 -4.91
CA ALA A 209 3.14 11.62 -4.23
C ALA A 209 3.26 13.15 -4.38
N VAL A 210 4.48 13.69 -4.28
CA VAL A 210 4.74 15.13 -4.50
C VAL A 210 4.42 15.52 -5.95
N LEU A 211 4.84 14.74 -6.94
CA LEU A 211 4.53 15.01 -8.34
C LEU A 211 3.03 14.99 -8.61
N ARG A 212 2.29 14.04 -8.03
CA ARG A 212 0.83 13.99 -8.12
C ARG A 212 0.16 15.24 -7.53
N LEU A 213 0.60 15.71 -6.36
CA LEU A 213 0.08 16.94 -5.74
C LEU A 213 0.38 18.18 -6.56
N LEU A 214 1.52 18.21 -7.28
CA LEU A 214 1.88 19.28 -8.21
C LEU A 214 1.13 19.21 -9.56
N GLY A 215 0.24 18.23 -9.73
CA GLY A 215 -0.47 18.01 -10.99
C GLY A 215 0.44 17.58 -12.15
N LYS A 216 1.60 17.01 -11.83
CA LYS A 216 2.52 16.43 -12.82
C LYS A 216 2.20 14.96 -12.98
N ASP A 217 1.72 14.62 -14.16
CA ASP A 217 1.36 13.25 -14.49
C ASP A 217 2.65 12.44 -14.76
N PHE A 218 3.12 11.78 -13.72
CA PHE A 218 4.22 10.82 -13.79
C PHE A 218 3.76 9.53 -13.09
N LEU A 219 2.96 8.76 -13.79
CA LEU A 219 2.51 7.47 -13.31
C LEU A 219 3.11 6.37 -14.19
N ILE A 220 3.89 5.48 -13.57
CA ILE A 220 4.49 4.33 -14.25
C ILE A 220 3.66 3.05 -14.11
N TRP A 221 2.58 3.11 -13.35
CA TRP A 221 1.68 1.98 -13.06
C TRP A 221 0.58 1.77 -14.10
#